data_a99b40d55b1e67fdcbf151d8e4fe8a91
#
_entry.id   a99b40d55b1e67fdcbf151d8e4fe8a91
#
_cell.length_a   1.000
_cell.length_b   1.000
_cell.length_c   1.000
_cell.angle_alpha   90.00
_cell.angle_beta   90.00
_cell.angle_gamma   90.00
#
_symmetry.space_group_name_H-M   'P 1'
#
loop_
_entity.id
_entity.type
_entity.pdbx_description
1 polymer ?
#
loop_
_entity_poly.entity_id
_entity_poly.type
_entity_poly.pdbx_seq_one_letter_code
_entity_poly.pdbx_strand_id
1 'polypeptide(L)'
;VNLSLLRRLIRTDTLVMETAQADCAMKTEYAICYCKDKAGKTAVARVRRTLQEAKPEVLLDSSYFVPWLFPARWRLFAPVSYTERPASAAAKLCEGKIVILVNGSPSALVLPSLFCENFDCLDDYATTAVFSSFLRVLKYGSFYLSIFLPGVFVCLAVYLPELIPPQLLFKIAAAEKATPLPLFAEMLLVIILLEIIREAGLRMPQT
;
A
#
# COMPACT_ATOMS: atom_id res chain seq x y z
N VAL A 1 2.87 -12.57 10.92
CA VAL A 1 3.92 -13.41 10.30
C VAL A 1 4.86 -13.90 11.39
N ASN A 2 5.26 -15.17 11.37
CA ASN A 2 6.10 -15.79 12.39
C ASN A 2 7.49 -16.13 11.80
N LEU A 3 8.56 -15.85 12.56
CA LEU A 3 9.95 -16.17 12.21
C LEU A 3 10.16 -17.63 11.86
N SER A 4 9.57 -18.55 12.63
CA SER A 4 9.68 -19.99 12.40
C SER A 4 9.07 -20.42 11.06
N LEU A 5 7.97 -19.79 10.64
CA LEU A 5 7.34 -20.04 9.34
C LEU A 5 8.22 -19.55 8.20
N LEU A 6 8.83 -18.37 8.32
CA LEU A 6 9.76 -17.84 7.30
C LEU A 6 10.96 -18.77 7.14
N ARG A 7 11.51 -19.29 8.26
CA ARG A 7 12.65 -20.22 8.21
C ARG A 7 12.30 -21.56 7.58
N ARG A 8 11.04 -22.00 7.69
CA ARG A 8 10.55 -23.22 7.02
C ARG A 8 10.35 -23.04 5.52
N LEU A 9 9.93 -21.82 5.10
CA LEU A 9 9.70 -21.49 3.70
C LEU A 9 11.02 -21.24 2.95
N ILE A 10 11.96 -20.54 3.58
CA ILE A 10 13.27 -20.21 2.99
C ILE A 10 14.33 -21.10 3.66
N ARG A 11 14.66 -22.21 3.01
CA ARG A 11 15.65 -23.20 3.51
C ARG A 11 17.04 -22.94 2.92
N THR A 12 17.49 -21.67 2.96
CA THR A 12 18.81 -21.28 2.47
C THR A 12 19.63 -20.71 3.62
N ASP A 13 20.93 -21.00 3.61
CA ASP A 13 21.88 -20.45 4.60
C ASP A 13 22.13 -18.94 4.41
N THR A 14 21.61 -18.38 3.33
CA THR A 14 21.73 -16.95 3.02
C THR A 14 20.71 -16.09 3.78
N LEU A 15 19.67 -16.70 4.35
CA LEU A 15 18.66 -16.00 5.16
C LEU A 15 19.23 -15.63 6.53
N VAL A 16 19.31 -14.34 6.80
CA VAL A 16 19.70 -13.80 8.09
C VAL A 16 18.48 -13.27 8.81
N MET A 17 18.39 -13.62 10.08
CA MET A 17 17.35 -13.14 10.99
C MET A 17 18.06 -12.55 12.22
N GLU A 18 18.05 -11.25 12.35
CA GLU A 18 18.63 -10.53 13.49
C GLU A 18 17.50 -10.12 14.43
N THR A 19 17.52 -10.65 15.64
CA THR A 19 16.56 -10.28 16.68
C THR A 19 17.18 -9.23 17.59
N ALA A 20 16.39 -8.24 17.96
CA ALA A 20 16.77 -7.20 18.92
C ALA A 20 15.54 -6.77 19.73
N GLN A 21 15.77 -6.10 20.84
CA GLN A 21 14.73 -5.51 21.66
C GLN A 21 14.66 -4.01 21.39
N ALA A 22 13.44 -3.50 21.27
CA ALA A 22 13.22 -2.07 21.15
C ALA A 22 13.36 -1.40 22.53
N ASP A 23 13.96 -0.21 22.52
CA ASP A 23 14.06 0.65 23.72
C ASP A 23 12.70 1.35 23.94
N CYS A 24 11.72 0.58 24.41
CA CYS A 24 10.36 1.02 24.72
C CYS A 24 9.91 0.49 26.07
N ALA A 25 8.86 1.05 26.63
CA ALA A 25 8.31 0.66 27.94
C ALA A 25 7.97 -0.86 28.01
N MET A 26 7.57 -1.45 26.87
CA MET A 26 7.19 -2.88 26.79
C MET A 26 8.35 -3.82 26.45
N LYS A 27 9.54 -3.30 26.14
CA LYS A 27 10.72 -4.08 25.69
C LYS A 27 10.37 -5.12 24.61
N THR A 28 9.55 -4.69 23.65
CA THR A 28 9.06 -5.56 22.58
C THR A 28 10.20 -6.01 21.68
N GLU A 29 10.25 -7.32 21.39
CA GLU A 29 11.24 -7.88 20.48
C GLU A 29 10.83 -7.62 19.02
N TYR A 30 11.82 -7.32 18.19
CA TYR A 30 11.66 -7.26 16.75
C TYR A 30 12.77 -8.03 16.03
N ALA A 31 12.49 -8.41 14.80
CA ALA A 31 13.44 -9.14 13.97
C ALA A 31 13.60 -8.47 12.61
N ILE A 32 14.84 -8.31 12.16
CA ILE A 32 15.20 -7.86 10.82
C ILE A 32 15.59 -9.09 10.02
N CYS A 33 14.82 -9.38 8.96
CA CYS A 33 15.06 -10.52 8.09
C CYS A 33 15.52 -10.02 6.72
N TYR A 34 16.56 -10.61 6.16
CA TYR A 34 17.07 -10.31 4.82
C TYR A 34 17.91 -11.45 4.26
N CYS A 35 18.05 -11.51 2.93
CA CYS A 35 18.95 -12.44 2.26
C CYS A 35 20.32 -11.77 2.01
N LYS A 36 21.42 -12.36 2.51
CA LYS A 36 22.79 -11.78 2.40
C LYS A 36 23.21 -11.50 0.96
N ASP A 37 22.82 -12.40 0.04
CA ASP A 37 23.27 -12.36 -1.34
C ASP A 37 22.54 -11.32 -2.19
N LYS A 38 21.33 -10.92 -1.76
CA LYS A 38 20.43 -10.08 -2.56
C LYS A 38 20.16 -8.71 -1.94
N ALA A 39 20.14 -8.65 -0.62
CA ALA A 39 19.87 -7.40 0.08
C ALA A 39 21.06 -6.42 -0.01
N GLY A 40 20.77 -5.16 -0.29
CA GLY A 40 21.77 -4.11 -0.31
C GLY A 40 22.39 -3.88 1.07
N LYS A 41 23.69 -4.13 1.23
CA LYS A 41 24.40 -3.99 2.51
C LYS A 41 24.21 -2.62 3.18
N THR A 42 24.21 -1.55 2.37
CA THR A 42 23.99 -0.18 2.83
C THR A 42 22.57 0.05 3.34
N ALA A 43 21.58 -0.56 2.69
CA ALA A 43 20.18 -0.48 3.10
C ALA A 43 19.96 -1.21 4.43
N VAL A 44 20.49 -2.43 4.56
CA VAL A 44 20.41 -3.21 5.81
C VAL A 44 21.08 -2.46 6.96
N ALA A 45 22.28 -1.92 6.75
CA ALA A 45 23.01 -1.17 7.77
C ALA A 45 22.23 0.09 8.21
N ARG A 46 21.61 0.79 7.26
CA ARG A 46 20.76 1.95 7.56
C ARG A 46 19.55 1.55 8.40
N VAL A 47 18.82 0.51 7.98
CA VAL A 47 17.64 0.02 8.70
C VAL A 47 18.01 -0.38 10.13
N ARG A 48 19.08 -1.18 10.28
CA ARG A 48 19.57 -1.61 11.60
C ARG A 48 19.87 -0.42 12.50
N ARG A 49 20.65 0.56 12.01
CA ARG A 49 21.00 1.75 12.76
C ARG A 49 19.74 2.54 13.17
N THR A 50 18.85 2.77 12.23
CA THR A 50 17.63 3.55 12.49
C THR A 50 16.74 2.84 13.53
N LEU A 51 16.61 1.52 13.48
CA LEU A 51 15.80 0.78 14.45
C LEU A 51 16.45 0.74 15.84
N GLN A 52 17.78 0.74 15.93
CA GLN A 52 18.51 0.85 17.20
C GLN A 52 18.42 2.25 17.82
N GLU A 53 18.38 3.29 17.00
CA GLU A 53 18.22 4.68 17.44
C GLU A 53 16.75 5.04 17.72
N ALA A 54 15.80 4.24 17.21
CA ALA A 54 14.39 4.48 17.41
C ALA A 54 13.97 4.20 18.87
N LYS A 55 13.29 5.19 19.47
CA LYS A 55 12.77 5.10 20.84
C LYS A 55 11.25 5.36 20.82
N PRO A 56 10.46 4.43 20.28
CA PRO A 56 9.02 4.54 20.36
C PRO A 56 8.57 4.37 21.83
N GLU A 57 7.62 5.17 22.29
CA GLU A 57 7.06 5.00 23.63
C GLU A 57 6.39 3.62 23.78
N VAL A 58 5.68 3.21 22.74
CA VAL A 58 4.99 1.93 22.65
C VAL A 58 5.22 1.32 21.28
N LEU A 59 5.47 0.01 21.22
CA LEU A 59 5.66 -0.75 19.99
C LEU A 59 4.66 -1.92 19.93
N LEU A 60 3.49 -1.68 19.34
CA LEU A 60 2.43 -2.68 19.18
C LEU A 60 2.43 -3.31 17.79
N ASP A 61 2.88 -2.57 16.76
CA ASP A 61 2.88 -3.04 15.38
C ASP A 61 4.13 -2.58 14.66
N SER A 62 4.45 -3.24 13.56
CA SER A 62 5.59 -2.92 12.70
C SER A 62 5.51 -1.51 12.08
N SER A 63 4.31 -0.96 11.90
CA SER A 63 4.05 0.38 11.39
C SER A 63 4.64 1.51 12.26
N TYR A 64 4.83 1.28 13.56
CA TYR A 64 5.41 2.27 14.46
C TYR A 64 6.86 2.64 14.12
N PHE A 65 7.57 1.79 13.37
CA PHE A 65 8.93 2.10 12.90
C PHE A 65 8.97 2.99 11.66
N VAL A 66 7.85 3.15 10.93
CA VAL A 66 7.83 3.91 9.66
C VAL A 66 8.25 5.38 9.82
N PRO A 67 7.80 6.14 10.85
CA PRO A 67 8.23 7.51 11.03
C PRO A 67 9.75 7.67 11.25
N TRP A 68 10.37 6.66 11.89
CA TRP A 68 11.82 6.64 12.13
C TRP A 68 12.60 6.26 10.88
N LEU A 69 12.12 5.27 10.13
CA LEU A 69 12.74 4.82 8.89
C LEU A 69 12.67 5.88 7.78
N PHE A 70 11.58 6.68 7.78
CA PHE A 70 11.30 7.66 6.74
C PHE A 70 10.83 9.00 7.34
N PRO A 71 11.71 9.76 7.99
CA PRO A 71 11.34 10.99 8.73
C PRO A 71 10.88 12.16 7.86
N ALA A 72 10.80 11.99 6.54
CA ALA A 72 10.43 13.08 5.63
C ALA A 72 8.94 13.46 5.78
N ARG A 73 8.70 14.61 6.37
CA ARG A 73 7.40 15.21 6.68
C ARG A 73 6.48 15.45 5.47
N TRP A 74 7.05 15.45 4.25
CA TRP A 74 6.34 15.76 3.00
C TRP A 74 6.20 14.56 2.06
N ARG A 75 6.50 13.35 2.51
CA ARG A 75 6.27 12.16 1.68
C ARG A 75 4.81 11.74 1.76
N LEU A 76 4.09 11.88 0.67
CA LEU A 76 2.73 11.37 0.55
C LEU A 76 2.67 9.83 0.69
N PHE A 77 3.69 9.13 0.18
CA PHE A 77 3.75 7.68 0.21
C PHE A 77 5.04 7.23 0.88
N ALA A 78 4.92 6.43 1.94
CA ALA A 78 6.07 5.75 2.51
C ALA A 78 6.47 4.57 1.59
N PRO A 79 7.77 4.37 1.32
CA PRO A 79 8.23 3.26 0.48
C PRO A 79 8.26 1.95 1.29
N VAL A 80 7.13 1.60 1.86
CA VAL A 80 6.91 0.40 2.66
C VAL A 80 5.64 -0.31 2.23
N SER A 81 5.61 -1.60 2.37
CA SER A 81 4.39 -2.41 2.24
C SER A 81 4.22 -3.32 3.44
N TYR A 82 2.99 -3.74 3.67
CA TYR A 82 2.62 -4.62 4.77
C TYR A 82 2.12 -5.94 4.23
N THR A 83 2.45 -7.02 4.91
CA THR A 83 1.91 -8.33 4.56
C THR A 83 1.69 -9.18 5.80
N GLU A 84 0.58 -9.87 5.85
CA GLU A 84 0.27 -10.86 6.89
C GLU A 84 0.58 -12.28 6.41
N ARG A 85 0.77 -12.47 5.09
CA ARG A 85 1.04 -13.78 4.49
C ARG A 85 2.53 -14.10 4.56
N PRO A 86 2.94 -15.21 5.23
CA PRO A 86 4.35 -15.60 5.30
C PRO A 86 4.96 -15.89 3.92
N ALA A 87 4.17 -16.44 2.99
CA ALA A 87 4.60 -16.70 1.62
C ALA A 87 4.96 -15.42 0.86
N SER A 88 4.17 -14.35 1.05
CA SER A 88 4.44 -13.02 0.49
C SER A 88 5.74 -12.44 1.04
N ALA A 89 5.92 -12.49 2.35
CA ALA A 89 7.15 -12.04 3.00
C ALA A 89 8.37 -12.82 2.50
N ALA A 90 8.24 -14.16 2.34
CA ALA A 90 9.30 -15.01 1.81
C ALA A 90 9.67 -14.66 0.36
N ALA A 91 8.67 -14.44 -0.51
CA ALA A 91 8.90 -14.00 -1.89
C ALA A 91 9.67 -12.68 -1.93
N LYS A 92 9.26 -11.69 -1.13
CA LYS A 92 9.91 -10.38 -1.05
C LYS A 92 11.34 -10.46 -0.50
N LEU A 93 11.63 -11.36 0.46
CA LEU A 93 12.99 -11.64 0.91
C LEU A 93 13.84 -12.23 -0.22
N CYS A 94 13.29 -13.12 -1.04
CA CYS A 94 13.96 -13.68 -2.22
C CYS A 94 14.22 -12.63 -3.33
N GLU A 95 13.44 -11.57 -3.38
CA GLU A 95 13.68 -10.40 -4.24
C GLU A 95 14.79 -9.46 -3.72
N GLY A 96 15.31 -9.70 -2.52
CA GLY A 96 16.36 -8.87 -1.89
C GLY A 96 15.85 -7.75 -1.01
N LYS A 97 14.57 -7.79 -0.63
CA LYS A 97 13.97 -6.84 0.31
C LYS A 97 14.28 -7.20 1.75
N ILE A 98 14.07 -6.23 2.62
CA ILE A 98 14.21 -6.36 4.06
C ILE A 98 12.81 -6.48 4.65
N VAL A 99 12.63 -7.43 5.54
CA VAL A 99 11.38 -7.65 6.26
C VAL A 99 11.59 -7.44 7.73
N ILE A 100 10.78 -6.59 8.35
CA ILE A 100 10.80 -6.34 9.79
C ILE A 100 9.56 -6.97 10.40
N LEU A 101 9.78 -7.77 11.42
CA LEU A 101 8.74 -8.42 12.22
C LEU A 101 8.79 -7.87 13.63
N VAL A 102 7.64 -7.61 14.21
CA VAL A 102 7.48 -7.19 15.61
C VAL A 102 6.72 -8.27 16.34
N ASN A 103 7.19 -8.62 17.52
CA ASN A 103 6.53 -9.63 18.35
C ASN A 103 5.14 -9.13 18.78
N GLY A 104 4.12 -9.97 18.59
CA GLY A 104 2.72 -9.60 18.82
C GLY A 104 2.01 -8.94 17.63
N SER A 105 2.72 -8.48 16.59
CA SER A 105 2.11 -7.95 15.38
C SER A 105 1.79 -9.04 14.36
N PRO A 106 0.58 -9.07 13.77
CA PRO A 106 0.24 -9.98 12.68
C PRO A 106 0.93 -9.58 11.37
N SER A 107 1.24 -8.30 11.20
CA SER A 107 1.79 -7.75 9.97
C SER A 107 3.32 -7.72 9.96
N ALA A 108 3.90 -8.00 8.80
CA ALA A 108 5.31 -7.80 8.52
C ALA A 108 5.49 -6.53 7.69
N LEU A 109 6.46 -5.71 8.05
CA LEU A 109 6.85 -4.53 7.30
C LEU A 109 7.91 -4.91 6.27
N VAL A 110 7.66 -4.61 5.00
CA VAL A 110 8.57 -4.90 3.89
C VAL A 110 9.10 -3.60 3.31
N LEU A 111 10.42 -3.51 3.13
CA LEU A 111 11.10 -2.33 2.60
C LEU A 111 12.34 -2.70 1.78
N PRO A 112 12.71 -1.89 0.77
CA PRO A 112 11.89 -0.82 0.20
C PRO A 112 10.73 -1.37 -0.61
N SER A 113 9.63 -0.62 -0.71
CA SER A 113 8.50 -0.96 -1.58
C SER A 113 8.26 0.16 -2.58
N LEU A 114 7.98 -0.24 -3.83
CA LEU A 114 7.61 0.69 -4.90
C LEU A 114 6.08 0.78 -4.98
N PHE A 115 5.57 1.93 -5.40
CA PHE A 115 4.13 2.13 -5.56
C PHE A 115 3.48 1.09 -6.50
N CYS A 116 4.19 0.73 -7.58
CA CYS A 116 3.71 -0.28 -8.54
C CYS A 116 3.51 -1.68 -7.91
N GLU A 117 4.22 -2.00 -6.84
CA GLU A 117 4.09 -3.29 -6.16
C GLU A 117 2.77 -3.47 -5.41
N ASN A 118 2.04 -2.38 -5.16
CA ASN A 118 0.69 -2.46 -4.58
C ASN A 118 -0.31 -3.13 -5.53
N PHE A 119 -0.01 -3.18 -6.83
CA PHE A 119 -0.82 -3.86 -7.83
C PHE A 119 -0.44 -5.33 -8.02
N ASP A 120 0.71 -5.75 -7.46
CA ASP A 120 1.16 -7.14 -7.56
C ASP A 120 0.46 -8.00 -6.50
N CYS A 121 -0.08 -9.13 -6.92
CA CYS A 121 -0.64 -10.14 -6.04
C CYS A 121 0.14 -11.45 -6.18
N LEU A 122 0.27 -12.22 -5.10
CA LEU A 122 0.90 -13.55 -5.17
C LEU A 122 0.17 -14.49 -6.13
N ASP A 123 -1.14 -14.33 -6.24
CA ASP A 123 -1.97 -15.15 -7.11
C ASP A 123 -1.64 -14.92 -8.60
N ASP A 124 -1.07 -13.76 -8.94
CA ASP A 124 -0.63 -13.46 -10.31
C ASP A 124 0.55 -14.37 -10.75
N TYR A 125 1.32 -14.90 -9.79
CA TYR A 125 2.43 -15.84 -10.06
C TYR A 125 1.97 -17.30 -10.15
N ALA A 126 0.76 -17.62 -9.70
CA ALA A 126 0.18 -18.96 -9.77
C ALA A 126 -0.52 -19.24 -11.10
N THR A 127 -0.70 -18.22 -11.95
CA THR A 127 -1.38 -18.30 -13.25
C THR A 127 -0.40 -18.27 -14.42
N THR A 128 -0.90 -18.50 -15.65
CA THR A 128 -0.07 -18.41 -16.86
C THR A 128 0.43 -16.98 -17.06
N ALA A 129 1.66 -16.83 -17.57
CA ALA A 129 2.30 -15.52 -17.74
C ALA A 129 1.46 -14.52 -18.58
N VAL A 130 0.75 -15.01 -19.58
CA VAL A 130 -0.13 -14.18 -20.43
C VAL A 130 -1.30 -13.64 -19.63
N PHE A 131 -1.97 -14.51 -18.88
CA PHE A 131 -3.12 -14.11 -18.06
C PHE A 131 -2.73 -13.16 -16.93
N SER A 132 -1.62 -13.44 -16.26
CA SER A 132 -1.04 -12.57 -15.24
C SER A 132 -0.71 -11.18 -15.78
N SER A 133 -0.10 -11.10 -16.97
CA SER A 133 0.20 -9.83 -17.63
C SER A 133 -1.08 -9.05 -17.97
N PHE A 134 -2.11 -9.75 -18.47
CA PHE A 134 -3.41 -9.14 -18.76
C PHE A 134 -4.06 -8.57 -17.50
N LEU A 135 -4.09 -9.35 -16.40
CA LEU A 135 -4.63 -8.87 -15.12
C LEU A 135 -3.88 -7.64 -14.59
N ARG A 136 -2.56 -7.62 -14.76
CA ARG A 136 -1.73 -6.47 -14.34
C ARG A 136 -2.07 -5.22 -15.16
N VAL A 137 -2.16 -5.33 -16.48
CA VAL A 137 -2.60 -4.23 -17.35
C VAL A 137 -4.00 -3.75 -16.95
N LEU A 138 -4.93 -4.68 -16.67
CA LEU A 138 -6.28 -4.34 -16.24
C LEU A 138 -6.28 -3.57 -14.92
N LYS A 139 -5.48 -3.98 -13.93
CA LYS A 139 -5.35 -3.29 -12.64
C LYS A 139 -4.83 -1.84 -12.82
N TYR A 140 -3.78 -1.67 -13.63
CA TYR A 140 -3.27 -0.33 -13.95
C TYR A 140 -4.29 0.50 -14.73
N GLY A 141 -4.93 -0.09 -15.73
CA GLY A 141 -5.98 0.57 -16.51
C GLY A 141 -7.14 1.04 -15.64
N SER A 142 -7.61 0.19 -14.72
CA SER A 142 -8.67 0.53 -13.78
C SER A 142 -8.28 1.67 -12.84
N PHE A 143 -7.02 1.69 -12.37
CA PHE A 143 -6.50 2.75 -11.53
C PHE A 143 -6.49 4.10 -12.28
N TYR A 144 -5.93 4.14 -13.49
CA TYR A 144 -5.94 5.36 -14.30
C TYR A 144 -7.37 5.79 -14.67
N LEU A 145 -8.22 4.86 -15.05
CA LEU A 145 -9.61 5.15 -15.39
C LEU A 145 -10.35 5.76 -14.20
N SER A 146 -10.15 5.23 -13.00
CA SER A 146 -10.74 5.76 -11.77
C SER A 146 -10.36 7.22 -11.49
N ILE A 147 -9.13 7.61 -11.82
CA ILE A 147 -8.65 8.99 -11.63
C ILE A 147 -9.17 9.92 -12.73
N PHE A 148 -9.08 9.48 -13.99
CA PHE A 148 -9.37 10.35 -15.14
C PHE A 148 -10.85 10.43 -15.49
N LEU A 149 -11.64 9.38 -15.25
CA LEU A 149 -13.04 9.31 -15.67
C LEU A 149 -13.90 10.47 -15.14
N PRO A 150 -13.83 10.86 -13.85
CA PRO A 150 -14.57 12.00 -13.35
C PRO A 150 -14.21 13.31 -14.05
N GLY A 151 -12.90 13.53 -14.30
CA GLY A 151 -12.42 14.71 -15.01
C GLY A 151 -12.87 14.74 -16.48
N VAL A 152 -12.82 13.59 -17.15
CA VAL A 152 -13.30 13.47 -18.54
C VAL A 152 -14.80 13.72 -18.60
N PHE A 153 -15.58 13.21 -17.65
CA PHE A 153 -17.02 13.47 -17.61
C PHE A 153 -17.33 14.96 -17.49
N VAL A 154 -16.68 15.68 -16.57
CA VAL A 154 -16.85 17.12 -16.41
C VAL A 154 -16.42 17.87 -17.68
N CYS A 155 -15.28 17.47 -18.27
CA CYS A 155 -14.78 18.06 -19.50
C CYS A 155 -15.78 17.92 -20.65
N LEU A 156 -16.32 16.71 -20.85
CA LEU A 156 -17.33 16.45 -21.88
C LEU A 156 -18.62 17.25 -21.63
N ALA A 157 -19.09 17.28 -20.39
CA ALA A 157 -20.34 17.96 -20.08
C ALA A 157 -20.26 19.49 -20.24
N VAL A 158 -19.12 20.09 -19.91
CA VAL A 158 -18.94 21.55 -19.93
C VAL A 158 -18.45 22.06 -21.31
N TYR A 159 -17.46 21.37 -21.91
CA TYR A 159 -16.79 21.87 -23.11
C TYR A 159 -17.22 21.20 -24.41
N LEU A 160 -17.69 19.95 -24.35
CA LEU A 160 -18.04 19.17 -25.53
C LEU A 160 -19.41 18.48 -25.36
N PRO A 161 -20.48 19.24 -25.06
CA PRO A 161 -21.80 18.68 -24.84
C PRO A 161 -22.36 17.95 -26.08
N GLU A 162 -21.86 18.28 -27.28
CA GLU A 162 -22.27 17.65 -28.54
C GLU A 162 -21.94 16.15 -28.62
N LEU A 163 -20.93 15.69 -27.87
CA LEU A 163 -20.54 14.27 -27.82
C LEU A 163 -21.44 13.44 -26.90
N ILE A 164 -22.24 14.11 -26.07
CA ILE A 164 -23.13 13.44 -25.13
C ILE A 164 -24.49 13.18 -25.81
N PRO A 165 -25.05 11.96 -25.69
CA PRO A 165 -26.40 11.67 -26.21
C PRO A 165 -27.40 12.70 -25.70
N PRO A 166 -28.28 13.26 -26.56
CA PRO A 166 -29.20 14.36 -26.19
C PRO A 166 -30.05 14.05 -24.97
N GLN A 167 -30.51 12.80 -24.83
CA GLN A 167 -31.31 12.37 -23.69
C GLN A 167 -30.58 12.49 -22.35
N LEU A 168 -29.26 12.21 -22.34
CA LEU A 168 -28.42 12.34 -21.15
C LEU A 168 -28.09 13.81 -20.89
N LEU A 169 -27.81 14.58 -21.94
CA LEU A 169 -27.54 16.02 -21.86
C LEU A 169 -28.71 16.79 -21.23
N PHE A 170 -29.95 16.48 -21.63
CA PHE A 170 -31.14 17.11 -21.03
C PHE A 170 -31.30 16.76 -19.54
N LYS A 171 -30.97 15.54 -19.14
CA LYS A 171 -30.99 15.15 -17.72
C LYS A 171 -29.93 15.89 -16.91
N ILE A 172 -28.71 16.01 -17.45
CA ILE A 172 -27.61 16.73 -16.80
C ILE A 172 -28.00 18.21 -16.65
N ALA A 173 -28.47 18.85 -17.72
CA ALA A 173 -28.89 20.24 -17.69
C ALA A 173 -30.08 20.50 -16.73
N ALA A 174 -30.99 19.56 -16.60
CA ALA A 174 -32.10 19.66 -15.64
C ALA A 174 -31.58 19.52 -14.18
N ALA A 175 -30.63 18.62 -13.94
CA ALA A 175 -30.02 18.43 -12.63
C ALA A 175 -29.20 19.68 -12.24
N GLU A 176 -28.39 20.23 -13.15
CA GLU A 176 -27.56 21.42 -12.92
C GLU A 176 -28.41 22.67 -12.57
N LYS A 177 -29.60 22.81 -13.15
CA LYS A 177 -30.54 23.86 -12.76
C LYS A 177 -31.13 23.71 -11.36
N ALA A 178 -31.17 22.51 -10.85
CA ALA A 178 -31.71 22.18 -9.52
C ALA A 178 -30.65 22.36 -8.42
N THR A 179 -29.36 22.37 -8.75
CA THR A 179 -28.26 22.50 -7.80
C THR A 179 -27.66 23.91 -7.81
N PRO A 180 -27.29 24.47 -6.65
CA PRO A 180 -26.68 25.79 -6.56
C PRO A 180 -25.17 25.79 -6.88
N LEU A 181 -24.56 24.64 -7.15
CA LEU A 181 -23.12 24.46 -7.37
C LEU A 181 -22.84 24.19 -8.86
N PRO A 182 -21.72 24.70 -9.40
CA PRO A 182 -21.28 24.31 -10.72
C PRO A 182 -20.92 22.83 -10.78
N LEU A 183 -21.10 22.17 -11.93
CA LEU A 183 -20.90 20.74 -12.14
C LEU A 183 -19.54 20.23 -11.61
N PHE A 184 -18.47 21.02 -11.79
CA PHE A 184 -17.15 20.66 -11.26
C PHE A 184 -17.14 20.56 -9.73
N ALA A 185 -17.73 21.53 -9.02
CA ALA A 185 -17.77 21.53 -7.56
C ALA A 185 -18.67 20.42 -7.03
N GLU A 186 -19.76 20.12 -7.72
CA GLU A 186 -20.66 19.00 -7.40
C GLU A 186 -19.94 17.66 -7.51
N MET A 187 -19.23 17.42 -8.63
CA MET A 187 -18.44 16.20 -8.81
C MET A 187 -17.34 16.06 -7.75
N LEU A 188 -16.64 17.14 -7.42
CA LEU A 188 -15.60 17.13 -6.39
C LEU A 188 -16.18 16.79 -5.03
N LEU A 189 -17.33 17.38 -4.69
CA LEU A 189 -18.04 17.08 -3.45
C LEU A 189 -18.46 15.63 -3.38
N VAL A 190 -19.02 15.06 -4.46
CA VAL A 190 -19.41 13.64 -4.51
C VAL A 190 -18.19 12.73 -4.31
N ILE A 191 -17.05 13.01 -4.95
CA ILE A 191 -15.81 12.23 -4.77
C ILE A 191 -15.35 12.27 -3.31
N ILE A 192 -15.35 13.46 -2.68
CA ILE A 192 -14.99 13.59 -1.27
C ILE A 192 -15.95 12.81 -0.37
N LEU A 193 -17.26 12.91 -0.61
CA LEU A 193 -18.26 12.17 0.17
C LEU A 193 -18.08 10.65 0.03
N LEU A 194 -17.83 10.15 -1.18
CA LEU A 194 -17.57 8.74 -1.42
C LEU A 194 -16.31 8.28 -0.68
N GLU A 195 -15.24 9.10 -0.66
CA GLU A 195 -14.03 8.78 0.09
C GLU A 195 -14.28 8.72 1.59
N ILE A 196 -15.05 9.66 2.14
CA ILE A 196 -15.46 9.66 3.56
C ILE A 196 -16.28 8.40 3.90
N ILE A 197 -17.23 8.04 3.05
CA ILE A 197 -18.06 6.84 3.24
C ILE A 197 -17.20 5.58 3.18
N ARG A 198 -16.27 5.51 2.23
CA ARG A 198 -15.33 4.39 2.10
C ARG A 198 -14.45 4.25 3.36
N GLU A 199 -13.88 5.35 3.84
CA GLU A 199 -13.04 5.35 5.04
C GLU A 199 -13.83 4.97 6.29
N ALA A 200 -15.07 5.47 6.42
CA ALA A 200 -15.96 5.09 7.51
C ALA A 200 -16.30 3.60 7.46
N GLY A 201 -16.58 3.06 6.26
CA GLY A 201 -16.89 1.64 6.06
C GLY A 201 -15.73 0.71 6.45
N LEU A 202 -14.50 1.12 6.20
CA LEU A 202 -13.31 0.34 6.57
C LEU A 202 -13.09 0.27 8.09
N ARG A 203 -13.58 1.27 8.83
CA ARG A 203 -13.41 1.36 10.30
C ARG A 203 -14.58 0.79 11.08
N MET A 204 -15.69 0.43 10.41
CA MET A 204 -16.80 -0.22 11.11
C MET A 204 -16.43 -1.65 11.50
N PRO A 205 -16.60 -2.04 12.77
CA PRO A 205 -16.42 -3.42 13.19
C PRO A 205 -17.45 -4.29 12.46
N GLN A 206 -16.98 -5.35 11.86
CA GLN A 206 -17.87 -6.39 11.33
C GLN A 206 -18.51 -7.10 12.53
N THR A 207 -19.76 -6.81 12.77
CA THR A 207 -20.59 -7.50 13.79
C THR A 207 -21.03 -8.85 13.27
#